data_4db23890b899fbcc634af2066e2cf66b
#
_entry.id   4db23890b899fbcc634af2066e2cf66b
#
_cell.length_a   1.000
_cell.length_b   1.000
_cell.length_c   1.000
_cell.angle_alpha   90.00
_cell.angle_beta   90.00
_cell.angle_gamma   90.00
#
_symmetry.space_group_name_H-M   'P 1'
#
loop_
_entity.id
_entity.type
_entity.pdbx_description
1 polymer ?
#
loop_
_entity_poly.entity_id
_entity_poly.type
_entity_poly.pdbx_seq_one_letter_code
_entity_poly.pdbx_strand_id
1 'polypeptide(L)'
;MRINLKTKRHALAAAIAASGVGPLLMARGHRVENISEVPLVVDALQIEKTASLVKVLAALGCADELRRCRDSKKINSGQAKMRNRRYVHRVGPLIIHDGTEDDSKVVQAAGNLTGVDTANVHELDLLQLAPGGHLGRFIIWTKGAFTALNGVFGTYKHQSSEMKGYRLQRNVMKTADVSRLINSDQIQSVIRAPRDNTPKHTKKINPYRNKNVMATLNPFYAKKVEIEQKAQAAAQKKRAEIRKAKRASKDGKKKHREGLARNNEFFTAQAAADDRDQAKWEKDLADQELDSESD
;
A
#
# COMPACT_ATOMS: atom_id res chain seq x y z
N MET A 1 -32.21 -3.51 -4.59
CA MET A 1 -32.66 -3.62 -5.99
C MET A 1 -32.09 -4.90 -6.59
N ARG A 2 -32.92 -5.74 -7.20
CA ARG A 2 -32.46 -7.01 -7.82
C ARG A 2 -32.06 -6.75 -9.28
N ILE A 3 -30.82 -7.07 -9.63
CA ILE A 3 -30.32 -6.89 -11.01
C ILE A 3 -30.67 -8.10 -11.85
N ASN A 4 -31.17 -7.89 -13.07
CA ASN A 4 -31.52 -8.96 -13.99
C ASN A 4 -30.30 -9.76 -14.43
N LEU A 5 -30.47 -11.07 -14.63
CA LEU A 5 -29.41 -11.98 -15.05
C LEU A 5 -28.80 -11.58 -16.41
N LYS A 6 -29.65 -11.13 -17.35
CA LYS A 6 -29.21 -10.64 -18.66
C LYS A 6 -28.25 -9.47 -18.53
N THR A 7 -28.54 -8.51 -17.64
CA THR A 7 -27.69 -7.35 -17.38
C THR A 7 -26.34 -7.75 -16.78
N LYS A 8 -26.34 -8.72 -15.82
CA LYS A 8 -25.10 -9.26 -15.24
C LYS A 8 -24.22 -9.92 -16.28
N ARG A 9 -24.80 -10.78 -17.13
CA ARG A 9 -24.07 -11.47 -18.21
C ARG A 9 -23.47 -10.48 -19.22
N HIS A 10 -24.25 -9.44 -19.57
CA HIS A 10 -23.76 -8.39 -20.46
C HIS A 10 -22.60 -7.59 -19.84
N ALA A 11 -22.71 -7.23 -18.58
CA ALA A 11 -21.67 -6.53 -17.85
C ALA A 11 -20.37 -7.38 -17.75
N LEU A 12 -20.52 -8.69 -17.56
CA LEU A 12 -19.38 -9.61 -17.52
C LEU A 12 -18.65 -9.66 -18.87
N ALA A 13 -19.41 -9.83 -19.97
CA ALA A 13 -18.84 -9.83 -21.31
C ALA A 13 -18.16 -8.50 -21.65
N ALA A 14 -18.75 -7.37 -21.26
CA ALA A 14 -18.17 -6.04 -21.44
C ALA A 14 -16.89 -5.84 -20.63
N ALA A 15 -16.82 -6.36 -19.40
CA ALA A 15 -15.64 -6.28 -18.56
C ALA A 15 -14.46 -7.09 -19.13
N ILE A 16 -14.74 -8.29 -19.67
CA ILE A 16 -13.74 -9.13 -20.35
C ILE A 16 -13.25 -8.42 -21.62
N ALA A 17 -14.16 -7.89 -22.44
CA ALA A 17 -13.78 -7.15 -23.64
C ALA A 17 -12.91 -5.92 -23.33
N ALA A 18 -13.22 -5.19 -22.27
CA ALA A 18 -12.43 -4.04 -21.83
C ALA A 18 -11.02 -4.45 -21.35
N SER A 19 -10.83 -5.64 -20.81
CA SER A 19 -9.51 -6.16 -20.41
C SER A 19 -8.60 -6.46 -21.61
N GLY A 20 -9.13 -6.58 -22.80
CA GLY A 20 -8.36 -6.75 -24.04
C GLY A 20 -7.93 -5.45 -24.69
N VAL A 21 -8.21 -4.29 -24.09
CA VAL A 21 -7.93 -2.97 -24.67
C VAL A 21 -6.84 -2.27 -23.85
N GLY A 22 -5.61 -2.20 -24.37
CA GLY A 22 -4.44 -1.62 -23.70
C GLY A 22 -4.65 -0.22 -23.09
N PRO A 23 -5.20 0.76 -23.82
CA PRO A 23 -5.49 2.10 -23.28
C PRO A 23 -6.41 2.09 -22.05
N LEU A 24 -7.38 1.18 -21.99
CA LEU A 24 -8.26 1.07 -20.81
C LEU A 24 -7.53 0.48 -19.60
N LEU A 25 -6.59 -0.44 -19.81
CA LEU A 25 -5.73 -0.96 -18.77
C LEU A 25 -4.83 0.13 -18.18
N MET A 26 -4.22 0.93 -19.04
CA MET A 26 -3.38 2.06 -18.63
C MET A 26 -4.19 3.14 -17.91
N ALA A 27 -5.39 3.45 -18.39
CA ALA A 27 -6.29 4.41 -17.75
C ALA A 27 -6.71 3.97 -16.33
N ARG A 28 -6.85 2.67 -16.11
CA ARG A 28 -7.05 2.11 -14.77
C ARG A 28 -5.81 2.20 -13.89
N GLY A 29 -4.62 2.34 -14.50
CA GLY A 29 -3.34 2.49 -13.82
C GLY A 29 -2.51 1.21 -13.76
N HIS A 30 -2.79 0.21 -14.60
CA HIS A 30 -1.91 -0.93 -14.80
C HIS A 30 -0.70 -0.54 -15.65
N ARG A 31 0.45 -1.12 -15.34
CA ARG A 31 1.69 -0.92 -16.10
C ARG A 31 1.84 -2.06 -17.10
N VAL A 32 1.36 -1.83 -18.30
CA VAL A 32 1.36 -2.81 -19.40
C VAL A 32 2.29 -2.42 -20.56
N GLU A 33 3.11 -1.38 -20.36
CA GLU A 33 3.98 -0.82 -21.40
C GLU A 33 5.03 -1.83 -21.91
N ASN A 34 5.51 -2.72 -21.01
CA ASN A 34 6.55 -3.72 -21.31
C ASN A 34 5.96 -5.07 -21.76
N ILE A 35 4.63 -5.16 -21.92
CA ILE A 35 3.95 -6.39 -22.29
C ILE A 35 3.82 -6.42 -23.82
N SER A 36 4.19 -7.56 -24.43
CA SER A 36 4.24 -7.69 -25.88
C SER A 36 2.87 -7.49 -26.55
N GLU A 37 1.83 -8.05 -25.94
CA GLU A 37 0.47 -7.96 -26.47
C GLU A 37 -0.61 -8.08 -25.40
N VAL A 38 -1.78 -7.52 -25.69
CA VAL A 38 -2.97 -7.58 -24.85
C VAL A 38 -4.15 -8.02 -25.73
N PRO A 39 -4.91 -9.06 -25.34
CA PRO A 39 -4.84 -9.85 -24.12
C PRO A 39 -3.63 -10.78 -24.05
N LEU A 40 -3.04 -10.94 -22.86
CA LEU A 40 -1.89 -11.83 -22.64
C LEU A 40 -2.39 -13.27 -22.42
N VAL A 41 -2.04 -14.17 -23.32
CA VAL A 41 -2.37 -15.60 -23.25
C VAL A 41 -1.11 -16.41 -23.12
N VAL A 42 -1.06 -17.31 -22.14
CA VAL A 42 0.10 -18.18 -21.86
C VAL A 42 -0.29 -19.63 -22.07
N ASP A 43 0.52 -20.38 -22.79
CA ASP A 43 0.18 -21.74 -23.20
C ASP A 43 0.17 -22.72 -22.03
N ALA A 44 1.22 -22.69 -21.20
CA ALA A 44 1.32 -23.55 -20.02
C ALA A 44 1.95 -22.79 -18.85
N LEU A 45 1.28 -22.79 -17.72
CA LEU A 45 1.81 -22.30 -16.45
C LEU A 45 2.08 -23.50 -15.53
N GLN A 46 3.06 -24.34 -15.87
CA GLN A 46 3.52 -25.44 -14.98
C GLN A 46 4.34 -24.87 -13.83
N ILE A 47 3.67 -24.31 -12.84
CA ILE A 47 4.32 -23.56 -11.77
C ILE A 47 3.79 -24.06 -10.43
N GLU A 48 4.69 -24.61 -9.62
CA GLU A 48 4.36 -25.09 -8.27
C GLU A 48 4.72 -24.08 -7.18
N LYS A 49 5.73 -23.22 -7.43
CA LYS A 49 6.30 -22.33 -6.42
C LYS A 49 6.08 -20.85 -6.76
N THR A 50 5.77 -20.06 -5.76
CA THR A 50 5.63 -18.59 -5.89
C THR A 50 6.86 -17.92 -6.53
N ALA A 51 8.08 -18.39 -6.17
CA ALA A 51 9.32 -17.84 -6.74
C ALA A 51 9.43 -18.09 -8.25
N SER A 52 8.97 -19.25 -8.73
CA SER A 52 8.93 -19.59 -10.15
C SER A 52 7.91 -18.73 -10.88
N LEU A 53 6.72 -18.53 -10.30
CA LEU A 53 5.69 -17.66 -10.86
C LEU A 53 6.19 -16.22 -11.03
N VAL A 54 6.88 -15.66 -10.03
CA VAL A 54 7.46 -14.31 -10.11
C VAL A 54 8.46 -14.20 -11.26
N LYS A 55 9.30 -15.22 -11.49
CA LYS A 55 10.25 -15.24 -12.61
C LYS A 55 9.55 -15.26 -13.96
N VAL A 56 8.51 -16.08 -14.10
CA VAL A 56 7.71 -16.16 -15.34
C VAL A 56 6.99 -14.84 -15.59
N LEU A 57 6.33 -14.28 -14.58
CA LEU A 57 5.66 -12.99 -14.73
C LEU A 57 6.65 -11.86 -15.04
N ALA A 58 7.87 -11.90 -14.53
CA ALA A 58 8.91 -10.94 -14.87
C ALA A 58 9.35 -11.10 -16.34
N ALA A 59 9.52 -12.33 -16.82
CA ALA A 59 9.85 -12.62 -18.22
C ALA A 59 8.75 -12.16 -19.19
N LEU A 60 7.48 -12.22 -18.77
CA LEU A 60 6.33 -11.72 -19.52
C LEU A 60 6.17 -10.17 -19.48
N GLY A 61 7.10 -9.45 -18.87
CA GLY A 61 7.04 -7.98 -18.78
C GLY A 61 6.18 -7.43 -17.64
N CYS A 62 5.68 -8.29 -16.72
CA CYS A 62 4.80 -7.89 -15.63
C CYS A 62 5.54 -7.43 -14.35
N ALA A 63 6.88 -7.32 -14.38
CA ALA A 63 7.69 -7.00 -13.20
C ALA A 63 7.31 -5.67 -12.55
N ASP A 64 7.09 -4.63 -13.35
CA ASP A 64 6.74 -3.29 -12.85
C ASP A 64 5.34 -3.25 -12.24
N GLU A 65 4.41 -4.04 -12.76
CA GLU A 65 3.08 -4.18 -12.21
C GLU A 65 3.10 -4.88 -10.84
N LEU A 66 3.85 -5.96 -10.71
CA LEU A 66 4.05 -6.65 -9.42
C LEU A 66 4.71 -5.75 -8.39
N ARG A 67 5.73 -4.98 -8.80
CA ARG A 67 6.41 -4.00 -7.94
C ARG A 67 5.42 -2.93 -7.47
N ARG A 68 4.62 -2.38 -8.38
CA ARG A 68 3.58 -1.40 -8.07
C ARG A 68 2.59 -1.92 -7.01
N CYS A 69 2.14 -3.16 -7.14
CA CYS A 69 1.22 -3.77 -6.18
C CYS A 69 1.88 -3.98 -4.81
N ARG A 70 3.10 -4.50 -4.77
CA ARG A 70 3.86 -4.72 -3.55
C ARG A 70 4.13 -3.42 -2.80
N ASP A 71 4.62 -2.39 -3.50
CA ASP A 71 5.01 -1.11 -2.90
C ASP A 71 3.80 -0.27 -2.46
N SER A 72 2.60 -0.58 -2.96
CA SER A 72 1.35 0.04 -2.55
C SER A 72 0.80 -0.46 -1.22
N LYS A 73 1.35 -1.56 -0.67
CA LYS A 73 0.87 -2.15 0.59
C LYS A 73 1.08 -1.20 1.76
N LYS A 74 0.00 -0.76 2.36
CA LYS A 74 0.02 0.15 3.51
C LYS A 74 -1.00 -0.28 4.56
N ILE A 75 -0.79 0.20 5.80
CA ILE A 75 -1.75 -0.01 6.88
C ILE A 75 -3.01 0.80 6.59
N ASN A 76 -4.17 0.15 6.76
CA ASN A 76 -5.46 0.78 6.57
C ASN A 76 -5.71 1.86 7.63
N SER A 77 -6.40 2.93 7.26
CA SER A 77 -6.80 3.99 8.18
C SER A 77 -8.02 3.59 9.01
N GLY A 78 -8.16 4.21 10.19
CA GLY A 78 -9.31 3.98 11.07
C GLY A 78 -9.31 2.60 11.74
N GLN A 79 -10.49 2.15 12.17
CA GLN A 79 -10.67 0.90 12.92
C GLN A 79 -10.62 -0.37 12.07
N ALA A 80 -10.65 -0.25 10.74
CA ALA A 80 -10.62 -1.39 9.83
C ALA A 80 -9.38 -2.28 10.04
N LYS A 81 -8.25 -1.69 10.43
CA LYS A 81 -7.00 -2.42 10.75
C LYS A 81 -7.12 -3.37 11.95
N MET A 82 -8.04 -3.12 12.88
CA MET A 82 -8.32 -3.97 14.03
C MET A 82 -9.36 -5.07 13.70
N ARG A 83 -10.08 -4.92 12.58
CA ARG A 83 -11.16 -5.83 12.16
C ARG A 83 -10.70 -6.71 10.99
N ASN A 84 -9.54 -7.32 11.08
CA ASN A 84 -8.92 -8.21 10.07
C ASN A 84 -8.64 -7.56 8.70
N ARG A 85 -8.83 -6.27 8.53
CA ARG A 85 -8.51 -5.51 7.31
C ARG A 85 -7.34 -4.56 7.54
N ARG A 86 -6.24 -5.12 8.04
CA ARG A 86 -5.07 -4.33 8.44
C ARG A 86 -4.37 -3.67 7.27
N TYR A 87 -4.27 -4.37 6.15
CA TYR A 87 -3.54 -3.89 4.99
C TYR A 87 -4.46 -3.56 3.83
N VAL A 88 -4.10 -2.51 3.10
CA VAL A 88 -4.70 -2.13 1.81
C VAL A 88 -3.58 -2.08 0.78
N HIS A 89 -3.83 -2.64 -0.38
CA HIS A 89 -2.92 -2.63 -1.51
C HIS A 89 -3.68 -2.40 -2.82
N ARG A 90 -2.96 -2.08 -3.88
CA ARG A 90 -3.55 -1.98 -5.22
C ARG A 90 -3.88 -3.36 -5.76
N VAL A 91 -4.96 -3.41 -6.51
CA VAL A 91 -5.35 -4.60 -7.28
C VAL A 91 -4.46 -4.66 -8.53
N GLY A 92 -3.85 -5.80 -8.74
CA GLY A 92 -2.95 -6.09 -9.84
C GLY A 92 -3.55 -7.04 -10.87
N PRO A 93 -2.73 -7.88 -11.51
CA PRO A 93 -3.19 -8.79 -12.54
C PRO A 93 -4.14 -9.85 -11.97
N LEU A 94 -5.07 -10.28 -12.81
CA LEU A 94 -5.95 -11.42 -12.55
C LEU A 94 -5.50 -12.58 -13.46
N ILE A 95 -5.17 -13.74 -12.89
CA ILE A 95 -4.85 -14.94 -13.64
C ILE A 95 -6.13 -15.76 -13.79
N ILE A 96 -6.54 -16.01 -15.03
CA ILE A 96 -7.73 -16.82 -15.31
C ILE A 96 -7.29 -18.18 -15.86
N HIS A 97 -7.80 -19.22 -15.23
CA HIS A 97 -7.51 -20.63 -15.52
C HIS A 97 -8.80 -21.40 -15.83
N ASP A 98 -8.68 -22.60 -16.41
CA ASP A 98 -9.82 -23.46 -16.76
C ASP A 98 -10.15 -24.53 -15.71
N GLY A 99 -9.41 -24.57 -14.62
CA GLY A 99 -9.68 -25.49 -13.50
C GLY A 99 -9.04 -26.86 -13.63
N THR A 100 -8.07 -27.03 -14.52
CA THR A 100 -7.26 -28.27 -14.63
C THR A 100 -6.39 -28.48 -13.39
N GLU A 101 -5.87 -29.69 -13.18
CA GLU A 101 -5.01 -30.01 -12.02
C GLU A 101 -3.73 -29.15 -12.00
N ASP A 102 -3.12 -28.91 -13.16
CA ASP A 102 -1.94 -28.05 -13.28
C ASP A 102 -2.24 -26.60 -12.89
N ASP A 103 -3.43 -26.11 -13.20
CA ASP A 103 -3.87 -24.78 -12.83
C ASP A 103 -4.08 -24.61 -11.32
N SER A 104 -4.41 -25.68 -10.59
CA SER A 104 -4.53 -25.64 -9.13
C SER A 104 -3.20 -25.28 -8.45
N LYS A 105 -2.08 -25.69 -9.01
CA LYS A 105 -0.73 -25.34 -8.56
C LYS A 105 -0.43 -23.85 -8.78
N VAL A 106 -0.87 -23.30 -9.90
CA VAL A 106 -0.74 -21.85 -10.18
C VAL A 106 -1.54 -21.03 -9.19
N VAL A 107 -2.74 -21.45 -8.83
CA VAL A 107 -3.57 -20.80 -7.82
C VAL A 107 -2.85 -20.73 -6.47
N GLN A 108 -2.24 -21.84 -6.03
CA GLN A 108 -1.45 -21.89 -4.80
C GLN A 108 -0.20 -20.99 -4.88
N ALA A 109 0.51 -21.01 -6.01
CA ALA A 109 1.68 -20.18 -6.24
C ALA A 109 1.36 -18.67 -6.23
N ALA A 110 0.18 -18.27 -6.73
CA ALA A 110 -0.28 -16.90 -6.81
C ALA A 110 -0.81 -16.35 -5.47
N GLY A 111 -1.32 -17.23 -4.60
CA GLY A 111 -2.04 -16.82 -3.38
C GLY A 111 -1.26 -15.91 -2.42
N ASN A 112 0.07 -15.96 -2.42
CA ASN A 112 0.91 -15.10 -1.58
C ASN A 112 1.45 -13.85 -2.30
N LEU A 113 1.10 -13.63 -3.57
CA LEU A 113 1.52 -12.44 -4.31
C LEU A 113 0.56 -11.27 -4.04
N THR A 114 1.11 -10.18 -3.54
CA THR A 114 0.31 -8.99 -3.23
C THR A 114 -0.37 -8.44 -4.49
N GLY A 115 -1.70 -8.43 -4.50
CA GLY A 115 -2.51 -7.84 -5.56
C GLY A 115 -2.73 -8.74 -6.78
N VAL A 116 -2.19 -9.95 -6.79
CA VAL A 116 -2.49 -10.96 -7.81
C VAL A 116 -3.67 -11.79 -7.32
N ASP A 117 -4.71 -11.88 -8.13
CA ASP A 117 -5.87 -12.73 -7.87
C ASP A 117 -5.96 -13.82 -8.94
N THR A 118 -6.68 -14.89 -8.63
CA THR A 118 -6.93 -16.02 -9.53
C THR A 118 -8.44 -16.22 -9.66
N ALA A 119 -8.89 -16.65 -10.83
CA ALA A 119 -10.30 -16.96 -11.08
C ALA A 119 -10.42 -18.12 -12.07
N ASN A 120 -11.47 -18.94 -11.89
CA ASN A 120 -11.85 -19.95 -12.85
C ASN A 120 -12.72 -19.31 -13.96
N VAL A 121 -12.48 -19.70 -15.23
CA VAL A 121 -13.23 -19.18 -16.37
C VAL A 121 -14.73 -19.49 -16.30
N HIS A 122 -15.11 -20.60 -15.68
CA HIS A 122 -16.51 -21.01 -15.53
C HIS A 122 -17.24 -20.25 -14.39
N GLU A 123 -16.49 -19.64 -13.45
CA GLU A 123 -17.01 -18.97 -12.27
C GLU A 123 -16.58 -17.49 -12.18
N LEU A 124 -16.54 -16.81 -13.32
CA LEU A 124 -16.09 -15.43 -13.38
C LEU A 124 -17.02 -14.48 -12.61
N ASP A 125 -16.44 -13.73 -11.67
CA ASP A 125 -17.15 -12.69 -10.92
C ASP A 125 -16.84 -11.30 -11.46
N LEU A 126 -17.90 -10.51 -11.66
CA LEU A 126 -17.81 -9.12 -12.07
C LEU A 126 -17.02 -8.26 -11.07
N LEU A 127 -17.09 -8.59 -9.77
CA LEU A 127 -16.36 -7.87 -8.72
C LEU A 127 -14.85 -8.05 -8.86
N GLN A 128 -14.39 -9.19 -9.37
CA GLN A 128 -12.98 -9.43 -9.65
C GLN A 128 -12.54 -8.79 -10.98
N LEU A 129 -13.39 -8.85 -12.02
CA LEU A 129 -13.08 -8.28 -13.33
C LEU A 129 -13.15 -6.75 -13.38
N ALA A 130 -14.05 -6.15 -12.61
CA ALA A 130 -14.23 -4.71 -12.55
C ALA A 130 -14.30 -4.22 -11.09
N PRO A 131 -13.23 -4.37 -10.29
CA PRO A 131 -13.22 -3.95 -8.89
C PRO A 131 -13.46 -2.45 -8.77
N GLY A 132 -14.38 -2.09 -7.86
CA GLY A 132 -14.80 -0.71 -7.67
C GLY A 132 -15.67 -0.13 -8.80
N GLY A 133 -16.18 -0.98 -9.71
CA GLY A 133 -16.97 -0.54 -10.85
C GLY A 133 -16.15 0.02 -12.03
N HIS A 134 -14.82 -0.13 -11.97
CA HIS A 134 -13.92 0.35 -13.02
C HIS A 134 -13.51 -0.79 -13.96
N LEU A 135 -13.71 -0.60 -15.24
CA LEU A 135 -13.32 -1.52 -16.31
C LEU A 135 -11.81 -1.50 -16.58
N GLY A 136 -11.30 -2.50 -17.29
CA GLY A 136 -9.91 -2.53 -17.72
C GLY A 136 -8.95 -3.11 -16.70
N ARG A 137 -9.33 -4.17 -16.00
CA ARG A 137 -8.39 -4.95 -15.19
C ARG A 137 -7.46 -5.74 -16.10
N PHE A 138 -6.15 -5.73 -15.79
CA PHE A 138 -5.19 -6.55 -16.52
C PHE A 138 -5.39 -8.03 -16.21
N ILE A 139 -5.59 -8.83 -17.25
CA ILE A 139 -5.86 -10.27 -17.16
C ILE A 139 -4.78 -11.04 -17.89
N ILE A 140 -4.33 -12.12 -17.27
CA ILE A 140 -3.44 -13.13 -17.84
C ILE A 140 -4.26 -14.40 -18.00
N TRP A 141 -4.37 -14.87 -19.22
CA TRP A 141 -5.15 -16.05 -19.55
C TRP A 141 -4.26 -17.27 -19.69
N THR A 142 -4.69 -18.41 -19.17
CA THR A 142 -4.19 -19.70 -19.68
C THR A 142 -4.86 -20.00 -21.02
N LYS A 143 -4.19 -20.70 -21.92
CA LYS A 143 -4.72 -21.06 -23.24
C LYS A 143 -6.02 -21.84 -23.14
N GLY A 144 -6.10 -22.79 -22.19
CA GLY A 144 -7.32 -23.53 -21.89
C GLY A 144 -8.48 -22.62 -21.56
N ALA A 145 -8.28 -21.71 -20.60
CA ALA A 145 -9.30 -20.74 -20.18
C ALA A 145 -9.73 -19.82 -21.32
N PHE A 146 -8.79 -19.35 -22.14
CA PHE A 146 -9.12 -18.47 -23.26
C PHE A 146 -9.96 -19.20 -24.33
N THR A 147 -9.65 -20.46 -24.59
CA THR A 147 -10.44 -21.30 -25.51
C THR A 147 -11.83 -21.61 -24.95
N ALA A 148 -11.93 -21.88 -23.65
CA ALA A 148 -13.20 -22.16 -22.94
C ALA A 148 -14.20 -20.99 -22.99
N LEU A 149 -13.75 -19.75 -23.18
CA LEU A 149 -14.64 -18.58 -23.33
C LEU A 149 -15.70 -18.75 -24.40
N ASN A 150 -15.38 -19.45 -25.49
CA ASN A 150 -16.33 -19.75 -26.56
C ASN A 150 -17.47 -20.67 -26.10
N GLY A 151 -17.17 -21.60 -25.18
CA GLY A 151 -18.19 -22.45 -24.56
C GLY A 151 -19.05 -21.65 -23.56
N VAL A 152 -18.41 -20.87 -22.70
CA VAL A 152 -19.09 -20.09 -21.64
C VAL A 152 -19.99 -19.00 -22.22
N PHE A 153 -19.49 -18.14 -23.10
CA PHE A 153 -20.24 -17.00 -23.64
C PHE A 153 -20.86 -17.25 -25.00
N GLY A 154 -20.43 -18.28 -25.71
CA GLY A 154 -20.79 -18.50 -27.12
C GLY A 154 -20.04 -17.56 -28.05
N THR A 155 -20.40 -17.63 -29.28
CA THR A 155 -19.87 -16.77 -30.36
C THR A 155 -21.03 -16.00 -31.05
N TYR A 156 -20.70 -15.12 -31.98
CA TYR A 156 -21.74 -14.45 -32.77
C TYR A 156 -22.58 -15.42 -33.61
N LYS A 157 -22.05 -16.60 -33.94
CA LYS A 157 -22.74 -17.63 -34.74
C LYS A 157 -23.46 -18.66 -33.86
N HIS A 158 -22.85 -19.07 -32.76
CA HIS A 158 -23.33 -20.13 -31.89
C HIS A 158 -23.71 -19.62 -30.53
N GLN A 159 -24.74 -20.20 -29.92
CA GLN A 159 -25.14 -19.91 -28.54
C GLN A 159 -24.14 -20.50 -27.57
N SER A 160 -24.12 -19.98 -26.33
CA SER A 160 -23.36 -20.56 -25.25
C SER A 160 -23.81 -22.00 -24.98
N SER A 161 -22.86 -22.90 -24.73
CA SER A 161 -23.11 -24.28 -24.29
C SER A 161 -23.46 -24.35 -22.83
N GLU A 162 -22.90 -23.47 -21.99
CA GLU A 162 -23.08 -23.49 -20.53
C GLU A 162 -24.23 -22.59 -20.06
N MET A 163 -24.37 -21.43 -20.65
CA MET A 163 -25.41 -20.45 -20.28
C MET A 163 -26.66 -20.66 -21.09
N LYS A 164 -27.65 -21.38 -20.55
CA LYS A 164 -28.94 -21.64 -21.23
C LYS A 164 -29.59 -20.34 -21.76
N GLY A 165 -29.91 -20.33 -23.04
CA GLY A 165 -30.60 -19.21 -23.71
C GLY A 165 -29.77 -17.93 -23.86
N TYR A 166 -28.46 -18.00 -23.64
CA TYR A 166 -27.58 -16.86 -23.83
C TYR A 166 -26.91 -16.88 -25.20
N ARG A 167 -26.96 -15.74 -25.84
CA ARG A 167 -26.25 -15.44 -27.10
C ARG A 167 -25.43 -14.17 -26.89
N LEU A 168 -24.17 -14.21 -27.28
CA LEU A 168 -23.29 -13.06 -27.20
C LEU A 168 -23.84 -11.89 -28.02
N GLN A 169 -23.94 -10.74 -27.36
CA GLN A 169 -24.41 -9.53 -28.05
C GLN A 169 -23.30 -8.99 -28.95
N ARG A 170 -23.71 -8.39 -30.07
CA ARG A 170 -22.76 -7.71 -30.95
C ARG A 170 -22.18 -6.48 -30.23
N ASN A 171 -20.93 -6.20 -30.49
CA ASN A 171 -20.26 -5.01 -29.98
C ASN A 171 -20.93 -3.72 -30.55
N VAL A 172 -21.05 -2.73 -29.69
CA VAL A 172 -21.54 -1.39 -30.05
C VAL A 172 -20.43 -0.60 -30.76
N MET A 173 -19.18 -0.77 -30.33
CA MET A 173 -18.02 -0.15 -30.95
C MET A 173 -17.60 -0.91 -32.20
N LYS A 174 -17.55 -0.24 -33.32
CA LYS A 174 -17.11 -0.83 -34.61
C LYS A 174 -15.59 -0.95 -34.68
N THR A 175 -14.85 -0.06 -34.03
CA THR A 175 -13.39 -0.01 -34.01
C THR A 175 -12.89 -0.46 -32.66
N ALA A 176 -12.08 -1.51 -32.63
CA ALA A 176 -11.45 -1.99 -31.36
C ALA A 176 -10.27 -1.12 -30.91
N ASP A 177 -9.68 -0.36 -31.83
CA ASP A 177 -8.55 0.53 -31.53
C ASP A 177 -9.06 1.84 -30.92
N VAL A 178 -9.09 1.85 -29.59
CA VAL A 178 -9.52 3.02 -28.79
C VAL A 178 -8.52 4.17 -28.94
N SER A 179 -7.24 3.89 -29.09
CA SER A 179 -6.21 4.92 -29.27
C SER A 179 -6.45 5.69 -30.57
N ARG A 180 -6.79 4.99 -31.64
CA ARG A 180 -7.15 5.62 -32.94
C ARG A 180 -8.39 6.50 -32.81
N LEU A 181 -9.41 6.05 -32.07
CA LEU A 181 -10.61 6.85 -31.81
C LEU A 181 -10.29 8.12 -31.03
N ILE A 182 -9.52 8.00 -29.93
CA ILE A 182 -9.14 9.16 -29.11
C ILE A 182 -8.33 10.17 -29.92
N ASN A 183 -7.40 9.72 -30.76
CA ASN A 183 -6.51 10.57 -31.56
C ASN A 183 -7.15 11.02 -32.87
N SER A 184 -8.42 10.69 -33.14
CA SER A 184 -9.12 11.15 -34.35
C SER A 184 -9.38 12.65 -34.30
N ASP A 185 -9.31 13.31 -35.46
CA ASP A 185 -9.55 14.75 -35.60
C ASP A 185 -10.93 15.18 -35.08
N GLN A 186 -11.92 14.32 -35.22
CA GLN A 186 -13.28 14.56 -34.71
C GLN A 186 -13.34 14.75 -33.21
N ILE A 187 -12.54 13.99 -32.46
CA ILE A 187 -12.47 14.08 -31.00
C ILE A 187 -11.49 15.18 -30.58
N GLN A 188 -10.30 15.22 -31.19
CA GLN A 188 -9.24 16.15 -30.80
C GLN A 188 -9.60 17.62 -31.08
N SER A 189 -10.44 17.89 -32.10
CA SER A 189 -10.92 19.25 -32.37
C SER A 189 -11.87 19.80 -31.29
N VAL A 190 -12.53 18.94 -30.52
CA VAL A 190 -13.49 19.32 -29.48
C VAL A 190 -12.88 19.32 -28.08
N ILE A 191 -11.82 18.53 -27.87
CA ILE A 191 -11.18 18.41 -26.57
C ILE A 191 -10.34 19.66 -26.29
N ARG A 192 -10.43 20.18 -25.07
CA ARG A 192 -9.56 21.26 -24.60
C ARG A 192 -8.12 20.78 -24.53
N ALA A 193 -7.20 21.62 -25.01
CA ALA A 193 -5.78 21.37 -24.86
C ALA A 193 -5.38 21.16 -23.37
N PRO A 194 -4.37 20.32 -23.10
CA PRO A 194 -3.86 20.16 -21.74
C PRO A 194 -3.37 21.51 -21.21
N ARG A 195 -3.62 21.77 -19.94
CA ARG A 195 -3.14 22.98 -19.29
C ARG A 195 -1.66 22.78 -18.93
N ASP A 196 -0.78 23.58 -19.50
CA ASP A 196 0.66 23.53 -19.22
C ASP A 196 1.00 23.87 -17.75
N ASN A 197 0.19 24.73 -17.15
CA ASN A 197 0.32 25.12 -15.76
C ASN A 197 -0.89 24.64 -14.94
N THR A 198 -0.95 23.37 -14.60
CA THR A 198 -1.84 22.94 -13.52
C THR A 198 -1.24 23.42 -12.20
N PRO A 199 -1.90 24.35 -11.49
CA PRO A 199 -1.39 24.79 -10.19
C PRO A 199 -1.34 23.55 -9.28
N LYS A 200 -0.14 23.17 -8.86
CA LYS A 200 0.01 22.14 -7.82
C LYS A 200 -0.76 22.62 -6.61
N HIS A 201 -1.85 21.95 -6.27
CA HIS A 201 -2.59 22.25 -5.06
C HIS A 201 -1.73 21.83 -3.87
N THR A 202 -0.91 22.76 -3.40
CA THR A 202 -0.12 22.56 -2.19
C THR A 202 -1.05 22.66 -0.98
N LYS A 203 -1.03 21.63 -0.13
CA LYS A 203 -1.72 21.73 1.17
C LYS A 203 -1.24 22.97 1.90
N LYS A 204 -2.16 23.80 2.38
CA LYS A 204 -1.82 24.91 3.26
C LYS A 204 -1.20 24.34 4.54
N ILE A 205 0.09 24.57 4.70
CA ILE A 205 0.84 24.10 5.88
C ILE A 205 1.08 25.34 6.74
N ASN A 206 0.84 25.20 8.05
CA ASN A 206 1.04 26.30 8.99
C ASN A 206 2.53 26.69 9.04
N PRO A 207 2.90 27.93 8.65
CA PRO A 207 4.30 28.39 8.64
C PRO A 207 4.96 28.36 10.01
N TYR A 208 4.20 28.52 11.09
CA TYR A 208 4.74 28.45 12.46
C TYR A 208 5.14 27.05 12.87
N ARG A 209 4.58 26.00 12.24
CA ARG A 209 5.00 24.61 12.46
C ARG A 209 6.06 24.14 11.47
N ASN A 210 6.01 24.63 10.24
CA ASN A 210 6.94 24.22 9.19
C ASN A 210 7.88 25.37 8.83
N LYS A 211 9.14 25.26 9.30
CA LYS A 211 10.19 26.27 9.09
C LYS A 211 10.51 26.49 7.60
N ASN A 212 10.40 25.48 6.75
CA ASN A 212 10.64 25.59 5.32
C ASN A 212 9.59 26.47 4.63
N VAL A 213 8.32 26.30 5.01
CA VAL A 213 7.24 27.16 4.50
C VAL A 213 7.39 28.59 5.02
N MET A 214 7.82 28.78 6.27
CA MET A 214 8.14 30.10 6.79
C MET A 214 9.29 30.77 6.02
N ALA A 215 10.35 30.05 5.72
CA ALA A 215 11.48 30.56 4.93
C ALA A 215 11.07 30.93 3.50
N THR A 216 10.13 30.21 2.90
CA THR A 216 9.59 30.55 1.56
C THR A 216 8.73 31.82 1.59
N LEU A 217 7.93 31.99 2.63
CA LEU A 217 7.05 33.16 2.81
C LEU A 217 7.83 34.41 3.26
N ASN A 218 8.85 34.23 4.09
CA ASN A 218 9.68 35.31 4.60
C ASN A 218 11.17 35.01 4.36
N PRO A 219 11.77 35.56 3.30
CA PRO A 219 13.18 35.33 2.98
C PRO A 219 14.18 35.74 4.10
N PHE A 220 13.77 36.68 4.95
CA PHE A 220 14.57 37.11 6.09
C PHE A 220 14.61 36.10 7.23
N TYR A 221 13.65 35.16 7.26
CA TYR A 221 13.54 34.17 8.33
C TYR A 221 14.80 33.32 8.50
N ALA A 222 15.41 32.89 7.39
CA ALA A 222 16.66 32.12 7.42
C ALA A 222 17.79 32.92 8.09
N LYS A 223 17.97 34.18 7.71
CA LYS A 223 18.96 35.08 8.32
C LYS A 223 18.69 35.32 9.81
N LYS A 224 17.43 35.50 10.18
CA LYS A 224 17.04 35.65 11.59
C LYS A 224 17.43 34.42 12.40
N VAL A 225 17.15 33.22 11.90
CA VAL A 225 17.50 31.96 12.58
C VAL A 225 19.02 31.80 12.73
N GLU A 226 19.81 32.15 11.73
CA GLU A 226 21.27 32.14 11.81
C GLU A 226 21.82 33.13 12.88
N ILE A 227 21.25 34.34 12.91
CA ILE A 227 21.63 35.34 13.91
C ILE A 227 21.29 34.85 15.34
N GLU A 228 20.10 34.30 15.52
CA GLU A 228 19.67 33.74 16.80
C GLU A 228 20.54 32.54 17.24
N GLN A 229 20.89 31.65 16.30
CA GLN A 229 21.80 30.54 16.59
C GLN A 229 23.20 31.01 16.96
N LYS A 230 23.76 31.99 16.25
CA LYS A 230 25.05 32.59 16.58
C LYS A 230 25.02 33.25 17.96
N ALA A 231 23.96 33.99 18.27
CA ALA A 231 23.78 34.63 19.57
C ALA A 231 23.64 33.60 20.70
N GLN A 232 22.88 32.55 20.49
CA GLN A 232 22.74 31.44 21.45
C GLN A 232 24.05 30.70 21.66
N ALA A 233 24.80 30.41 20.61
CA ALA A 233 26.11 29.77 20.71
C ALA A 233 27.11 30.64 21.46
N ALA A 234 27.11 31.97 21.20
CA ALA A 234 27.94 32.91 21.95
C ALA A 234 27.55 32.98 23.44
N ALA A 235 26.27 33.02 23.74
CA ALA A 235 25.77 32.98 25.09
C ALA A 235 26.11 31.67 25.83
N GLN A 236 26.03 30.53 25.15
CA GLN A 236 26.44 29.24 25.69
C GLN A 236 27.93 29.19 26.00
N LYS A 237 28.78 29.69 25.09
CA LYS A 237 30.23 29.78 25.35
C LYS A 237 30.54 30.63 26.58
N LYS A 238 29.96 31.83 26.64
CA LYS A 238 30.11 32.69 27.84
C LYS A 238 29.65 32.03 29.13
N ARG A 239 28.49 31.34 29.11
CA ARG A 239 28.01 30.57 30.28
C ARG A 239 28.94 29.41 30.65
N ALA A 240 29.51 28.73 29.64
CA ALA A 240 30.48 27.65 29.88
C ALA A 240 31.77 28.20 30.48
N GLU A 241 32.29 29.32 30.01
CA GLU A 241 33.45 30.00 30.56
C GLU A 241 33.23 30.44 32.03
N ILE A 242 32.10 31.07 32.32
CA ILE A 242 31.71 31.45 33.68
C ILE A 242 31.61 30.22 34.59
N ARG A 243 31.02 29.10 34.12
CA ARG A 243 30.99 27.86 34.86
C ARG A 243 32.39 27.29 35.12
N LYS A 244 33.25 27.34 34.09
CA LYS A 244 34.63 26.86 34.22
C LYS A 244 35.43 27.69 35.20
N ALA A 245 35.29 29.02 35.17
CA ALA A 245 35.89 29.92 36.11
C ALA A 245 35.39 29.70 37.56
N LYS A 246 34.08 29.57 37.75
CA LYS A 246 33.48 29.24 39.06
C LYS A 246 33.94 27.88 39.60
N ARG A 247 34.11 26.87 38.76
CA ARG A 247 34.62 25.55 39.16
C ARG A 247 36.11 25.59 39.47
N ALA A 248 36.89 26.45 38.86
CA ALA A 248 38.32 26.60 39.10
C ALA A 248 38.63 27.36 40.39
N SER A 249 37.73 28.21 40.89
CA SER A 249 37.88 28.92 42.15
C SER A 249 37.89 27.93 43.34
N LYS A 250 38.66 28.24 44.38
CA LYS A 250 38.70 27.41 45.61
C LYS A 250 37.32 27.18 46.23
N ASP A 251 36.50 28.23 46.26
CA ASP A 251 35.12 28.17 46.78
C ASP A 251 34.18 27.37 45.90
N GLY A 252 34.34 27.43 44.56
CA GLY A 252 33.57 26.64 43.65
C GLY A 252 33.86 25.14 43.73
N LYS A 253 35.12 24.76 43.96
CA LYS A 253 35.52 23.37 44.20
C LYS A 253 34.96 22.84 45.53
N LYS A 254 34.94 23.64 46.59
CA LYS A 254 34.37 23.28 47.89
C LYS A 254 32.86 23.07 47.78
N LYS A 255 32.09 24.03 47.19
CA LYS A 255 30.64 23.91 46.99
C LYS A 255 30.25 22.72 46.07
N HIS A 256 31.07 22.41 45.07
CA HIS A 256 30.82 21.26 44.18
C HIS A 256 31.04 19.94 44.93
N ARG A 257 32.08 19.83 45.76
CA ARG A 257 32.32 18.65 46.63
C ARG A 257 31.20 18.45 47.65
N GLU A 258 30.76 19.51 48.30
CA GLU A 258 29.64 19.48 49.25
C GLU A 258 28.30 19.11 48.58
N GLY A 259 28.08 19.54 47.33
CA GLY A 259 26.92 19.16 46.54
C GLY A 259 26.93 17.70 46.12
N LEU A 260 28.10 17.17 45.75
CA LEU A 260 28.27 15.74 45.44
C LEU A 260 28.08 14.87 46.69
N ALA A 261 28.63 15.29 47.86
CA ALA A 261 28.44 14.58 49.10
C ALA A 261 26.95 14.49 49.49
N ARG A 262 26.22 15.62 49.43
CA ARG A 262 24.76 15.66 49.71
C ARG A 262 23.96 14.76 48.74
N ASN A 263 24.30 14.75 47.46
CA ASN A 263 23.63 13.86 46.51
C ASN A 263 23.90 12.38 46.84
N ASN A 264 25.14 12.04 47.15
CA ASN A 264 25.48 10.65 47.54
C ASN A 264 24.77 10.24 48.84
N GLU A 265 24.69 11.11 49.84
CA GLU A 265 23.92 10.87 51.05
C GLU A 265 22.43 10.68 50.81
N PHE A 266 21.85 11.46 49.87
CA PHE A 266 20.44 11.30 49.45
C PHE A 266 20.21 9.93 48.80
N PHE A 267 21.02 9.54 47.83
CA PHE A 267 20.87 8.25 47.15
C PHE A 267 21.14 7.05 48.07
N THR A 268 22.11 7.16 49.00
CA THR A 268 22.35 6.10 49.97
C THR A 268 21.20 6.00 51.00
N ALA A 269 20.62 7.12 51.41
CA ALA A 269 19.45 7.12 52.28
C ALA A 269 18.21 6.53 51.60
N GLN A 270 18.03 6.82 50.33
CA GLN A 270 16.92 6.27 49.52
C GLN A 270 17.07 4.76 49.32
N ALA A 271 18.27 4.27 48.97
CA ALA A 271 18.53 2.85 48.86
C ALA A 271 18.28 2.11 50.17
N ALA A 272 18.70 2.68 51.28
CA ALA A 272 18.44 2.10 52.62
C ALA A 272 16.96 2.17 53.05
N ALA A 273 16.15 3.05 52.47
CA ALA A 273 14.70 3.06 52.65
C ALA A 273 14.03 1.97 51.83
N ASP A 274 14.43 1.80 50.56
CA ASP A 274 13.95 0.76 49.67
C ASP A 274 14.23 -0.64 50.22
N ASP A 275 15.45 -0.87 50.77
CA ASP A 275 15.83 -2.13 51.43
C ASP A 275 14.95 -2.42 52.69
N ARG A 276 14.57 -1.40 53.42
CA ARG A 276 13.67 -1.54 54.58
C ARG A 276 12.24 -1.88 54.17
N ASP A 277 11.76 -1.25 53.12
CA ASP A 277 10.41 -1.51 52.61
C ASP A 277 10.33 -2.93 52.00
N GLN A 278 11.39 -3.38 51.34
CA GLN A 278 11.50 -4.74 50.83
C GLN A 278 11.55 -5.78 51.97
N ALA A 279 12.34 -5.55 53.01
CA ALA A 279 12.39 -6.44 54.15
C ALA A 279 11.08 -6.49 54.95
N LYS A 280 10.32 -5.39 54.99
CA LYS A 280 8.98 -5.36 55.55
C LYS A 280 7.99 -6.17 54.74
N TRP A 281 8.02 -6.02 53.42
CA TRP A 281 7.18 -6.78 52.50
C TRP A 281 7.44 -8.29 52.56
N GLU A 282 8.74 -8.69 52.67
CA GLU A 282 9.13 -10.10 52.85
C GLU A 282 8.62 -10.68 54.20
N LYS A 283 8.62 -9.88 55.28
CA LYS A 283 8.03 -10.27 56.55
C LYS A 283 6.51 -10.42 56.48
N ASP A 284 5.83 -9.45 55.89
CA ASP A 284 4.36 -9.47 55.73
C ASP A 284 3.92 -10.68 54.90
N LEU A 285 4.73 -11.10 53.90
CA LEU A 285 4.50 -12.31 53.11
C LEU A 285 4.70 -13.60 53.93
N ALA A 286 5.78 -13.67 54.71
CA ALA A 286 6.04 -14.83 55.57
C ALA A 286 4.98 -15.00 56.67
N ASP A 287 4.47 -13.90 57.22
CA ASP A 287 3.39 -13.93 58.22
C ASP A 287 2.05 -14.39 57.54
N GLN A 288 1.76 -14.04 56.31
CA GLN A 288 0.59 -14.51 55.53
C GLN A 288 0.70 -16.00 55.18
N GLU A 289 1.88 -16.53 54.91
CA GLU A 289 2.07 -17.97 54.65
C GLU A 289 1.87 -18.80 55.93
N LEU A 290 2.30 -18.30 57.12
CA LEU A 290 2.10 -18.95 58.40
C LEU A 290 0.62 -19.00 58.82
N ASP A 291 -0.16 -17.96 58.53
CA ASP A 291 -1.60 -17.92 58.81
C ASP A 291 -2.40 -18.84 57.88
N SER A 292 -1.90 -19.10 56.67
CA SER A 292 -2.56 -20.02 55.68
C SER A 292 -2.26 -21.50 55.95
N GLU A 293 -1.25 -21.85 56.73
CA GLU A 293 -0.95 -23.23 57.14
C GLU A 293 -1.63 -23.61 58.49
N SER A 294 -2.31 -22.67 59.16
CA SER A 294 -2.99 -22.90 60.45
C SER A 294 -4.51 -23.07 60.35
N ASP A 295 -5.10 -22.95 59.17
CA ASP A 295 -6.49 -23.26 58.85
C ASP A 295 -6.58 -24.58 58.04
#